data_2c41c1e9e5877beace3de3b87b8c8591
#
_entry.id   2c41c1e9e5877beace3de3b87b8c8591
#
_cell.length_a   1.000
_cell.length_b   1.000
_cell.length_c   1.000
_cell.angle_alpha   90.00
_cell.angle_beta   90.00
_cell.angle_gamma   90.00
#
_symmetry.space_group_name_H-M   'P 1'
#
loop_
_entity.id
_entity.type
_entity.pdbx_description
1 polymer ?
#
loop_
_entity_poly.entity_id
_entity_poly.type
_entity_poly.pdbx_seq_one_letter_code
_entity_poly.pdbx_strand_id
1 'polypeptide(L)'
;MTDRFVNIHTHRPTGRGIELRTAGIHPWNADKEDVSTIVPSLGEVQAVGETGLDFVRGADRAVQLAAFRAQLALAHERQMPVVLHCVRAFEPVMRELDACRPRAVIFHGFIGSPEQ
;
A
#
# COMPACT_ATOMS: atom_id res chain seq x y z
N MET A 1 -11.50 -15.47 5.94
CA MET A 1 -11.65 -15.18 5.26
C MET A 1 -10.92 -14.67 4.42
N THR A 2 -10.75 -14.72 3.74
CA THR A 2 -9.94 -14.48 2.76
C THR A 2 -10.31 -13.48 1.81
N ASP A 3 -11.43 -12.95 1.84
CA ASP A 3 -11.81 -12.08 0.84
C ASP A 3 -11.40 -10.72 1.17
N ARG A 4 -10.41 -10.49 1.93
CA ARG A 4 -9.90 -9.18 2.12
C ARG A 4 -9.01 -8.71 1.01
N PHE A 5 -8.62 -9.60 0.12
CA PHE A 5 -7.71 -9.24 -0.95
C PHE A 5 -8.50 -9.00 -2.22
N VAL A 6 -8.47 -7.77 -2.70
CA VAL A 6 -9.19 -7.37 -3.90
C VAL A 6 -8.20 -6.72 -4.84
N ASN A 7 -8.29 -7.06 -6.12
CA ASN A 7 -7.43 -6.48 -7.14
C ASN A 7 -8.26 -5.49 -7.93
N ILE A 8 -7.92 -4.23 -7.82
CA ILE A 8 -8.70 -3.17 -8.41
C ILE A 8 -7.86 -2.38 -9.39
N HIS A 9 -8.43 -2.11 -10.55
CA HIS A 9 -7.80 -1.26 -11.53
C HIS A 9 -8.51 0.08 -11.50
N THR A 10 -7.88 1.05 -10.86
CA THR A 10 -8.54 2.31 -10.64
C THR A 10 -7.98 3.44 -11.46
N HIS A 11 -7.01 3.15 -12.31
CA HIS A 11 -6.37 4.21 -13.08
C HIS A 11 -7.23 4.69 -14.23
N ARG A 12 -8.38 4.10 -14.46
CA ARG A 12 -9.23 4.50 -15.53
C ARG A 12 -10.62 4.73 -15.05
N PRO A 13 -10.89 5.82 -14.39
CA PRO A 13 -12.24 6.12 -13.93
C PRO A 13 -13.15 6.25 -15.13
N THR A 14 -14.30 5.68 -15.03
CA THR A 14 -15.21 5.67 -16.15
C THR A 14 -16.33 6.68 -16.01
N GLY A 15 -16.30 7.44 -14.98
CA GLY A 15 -17.36 8.38 -14.76
C GLY A 15 -18.51 7.81 -14.01
N ARG A 16 -18.67 6.48 -14.05
CA ARG A 16 -19.68 5.90 -13.28
C ARG A 16 -19.06 5.00 -12.30
N GLY A 17 -17.82 4.72 -12.35
CA GLY A 17 -17.14 3.86 -11.43
C GLY A 17 -16.84 4.56 -10.12
N ILE A 18 -16.40 3.80 -9.16
CA ILE A 18 -16.00 4.34 -7.88
C ILE A 18 -14.56 4.79 -7.99
N GLU A 19 -14.31 6.03 -7.62
CA GLU A 19 -12.96 6.52 -7.58
C GLU A 19 -12.42 6.34 -6.18
N LEU A 20 -11.35 5.57 -6.04
CA LEU A 20 -10.74 5.36 -4.74
C LEU A 20 -9.70 6.43 -4.51
N ARG A 21 -9.94 7.27 -3.53
CA ARG A 21 -8.99 8.31 -3.19
C ARG A 21 -8.05 7.81 -2.12
N THR A 22 -6.76 8.00 -2.34
CA THR A 22 -5.75 7.46 -1.45
C THR A 22 -4.74 8.52 -1.08
N ALA A 23 -4.04 8.29 0.02
CA ALA A 23 -2.87 9.05 0.41
C ALA A 23 -1.86 8.06 0.95
N GLY A 24 -0.64 8.15 0.51
CA GLY A 24 0.39 7.23 0.95
C GLY A 24 1.73 7.58 0.35
N ILE A 25 2.73 6.82 0.73
CA ILE A 25 4.09 6.98 0.24
C ILE A 25 4.41 5.77 -0.62
N HIS A 26 4.52 5.99 -1.91
CA HIS A 26 4.89 4.94 -2.84
C HIS A 26 6.32 4.48 -2.53
N PRO A 27 6.64 3.19 -2.70
CA PRO A 27 8.00 2.74 -2.39
C PRO A 27 9.09 3.47 -3.16
N TRP A 28 8.77 4.02 -4.33
CA TRP A 28 9.75 4.78 -5.07
C TRP A 28 10.13 6.09 -4.39
N ASN A 29 9.28 6.57 -3.51
CA ASN A 29 9.50 7.84 -2.82
C ASN A 29 9.76 7.66 -1.33
N ALA A 30 10.05 6.44 -0.90
CA ALA A 30 10.16 6.15 0.52
C ALA A 30 11.29 6.92 1.20
N ASP A 31 12.29 7.33 0.44
CA ASP A 31 13.40 8.09 0.99
C ASP A 31 13.16 9.58 0.92
N LYS A 32 12.05 10.02 0.34
CA LYS A 32 11.79 11.45 0.15
C LYS A 32 10.64 11.97 0.98
N GLU A 33 9.84 11.08 1.54
CA GLU A 33 8.67 11.47 2.31
C GLU A 33 8.58 10.61 3.55
N ASP A 34 7.88 11.09 4.55
CA ASP A 34 7.59 10.23 5.69
C ASP A 34 6.10 10.34 6.01
N VAL A 35 5.63 9.52 6.94
CA VAL A 35 4.20 9.41 7.16
C VAL A 35 3.56 10.70 7.63
N SER A 36 4.34 11.60 8.22
CA SER A 36 3.76 12.86 8.65
C SER A 36 3.24 13.68 7.48
N THR A 37 3.75 13.42 6.27
CA THR A 37 3.29 14.17 5.10
C THR A 37 1.91 13.73 4.66
N ILE A 38 1.47 12.54 5.00
CA ILE A 38 0.17 12.06 4.55
C ILE A 38 -0.89 12.15 5.62
N VAL A 39 -0.51 12.30 6.89
CA VAL A 39 -1.48 12.31 7.96
C VAL A 39 -2.59 13.35 7.76
N PRO A 40 -2.28 14.59 7.34
CA PRO A 40 -3.36 15.55 7.17
C PRO A 40 -4.38 15.16 6.11
N SER A 41 -3.98 14.34 5.15
CA SER A 41 -4.90 13.95 4.07
C SER A 41 -5.76 12.75 4.44
N LEU A 42 -5.44 12.04 5.52
CA LEU A 42 -6.12 10.79 5.80
C LEU A 42 -7.59 10.94 6.13
N GLY A 43 -7.99 12.13 6.56
CA GLY A 43 -9.41 12.35 6.83
C GLY A 43 -10.24 12.50 5.57
N GLU A 44 -9.59 12.64 4.40
CA GLU A 44 -10.30 12.90 3.17
C GLU A 44 -10.16 11.80 2.14
N VAL A 45 -9.53 10.68 2.53
CA VAL A 45 -9.32 9.59 1.59
C VAL A 45 -9.91 8.32 2.14
N GLN A 46 -10.07 7.33 1.28
CA GLN A 46 -10.68 6.07 1.65
C GLN A 46 -9.67 5.00 1.99
N ALA A 47 -8.41 5.18 1.64
CA ALA A 47 -7.39 4.16 1.86
C ALA A 47 -6.02 4.78 1.95
N VAL A 48 -5.11 4.06 2.59
CA VAL A 48 -3.70 4.42 2.62
C VAL A 48 -3.03 3.75 1.43
N GLY A 49 -2.41 4.52 0.57
CA GLY A 49 -1.73 3.97 -0.59
C GLY A 49 -1.41 5.02 -1.64
N GLU A 50 -0.71 4.64 -2.67
CA GLU A 50 -0.12 3.30 -2.77
C GLU A 50 1.07 3.18 -1.84
N THR A 51 1.12 2.12 -1.10
CA THR A 51 2.25 1.83 -0.25
C THR A 51 2.73 0.41 -0.58
N GLY A 52 3.83 -0.01 -0.04
CA GLY A 52 4.31 -1.35 -0.28
C GLY A 52 5.79 -1.40 -0.52
N LEU A 53 6.21 -2.38 -1.32
CA LEU A 53 7.62 -2.62 -1.56
C LEU A 53 7.86 -2.87 -3.03
N ASP A 54 8.96 -2.34 -3.53
CA ASP A 54 9.39 -2.57 -4.91
C ASP A 54 10.88 -2.84 -4.87
N PHE A 55 11.25 -4.11 -5.02
CA PHE A 55 12.65 -4.48 -4.91
C PHE A 55 13.37 -4.42 -6.24
N VAL A 56 12.72 -3.91 -7.27
CA VAL A 56 13.37 -3.68 -8.55
C VAL A 56 13.84 -2.25 -8.67
N ARG A 57 13.06 -1.30 -8.15
CA ARG A 57 13.44 0.09 -8.26
C ARG A 57 12.90 0.83 -7.04
N GLY A 58 13.38 2.04 -6.86
CA GLY A 58 12.94 2.86 -5.74
C GLY A 58 14.02 2.97 -4.69
N ALA A 59 13.62 3.34 -3.49
CA ALA A 59 14.55 3.58 -2.41
C ALA A 59 15.17 2.27 -1.92
N ASP A 60 16.16 2.40 -1.05
CA ASP A 60 16.75 1.25 -0.41
C ASP A 60 15.69 0.38 0.26
N ARG A 61 15.90 -0.93 0.26
CA ARG A 61 14.89 -1.85 0.79
C ARG A 61 14.57 -1.57 2.25
N ALA A 62 15.57 -1.26 3.06
CA ALA A 62 15.31 -0.97 4.46
C ALA A 62 14.49 0.29 4.64
N VAL A 63 14.72 1.28 3.80
CA VAL A 63 13.96 2.52 3.84
C VAL A 63 12.52 2.25 3.40
N GLN A 64 12.35 1.48 2.34
CA GLN A 64 11.02 1.11 1.90
C GLN A 64 10.27 0.35 2.98
N LEU A 65 10.94 -0.57 3.64
CA LEU A 65 10.30 -1.38 4.67
C LEU A 65 9.86 -0.53 5.85
N ALA A 66 10.69 0.42 6.26
CA ALA A 66 10.32 1.31 7.35
C ALA A 66 9.10 2.15 6.99
N ALA A 67 9.05 2.68 5.77
CA ALA A 67 7.91 3.47 5.33
C ALA A 67 6.66 2.62 5.21
N PHE A 68 6.79 1.40 4.72
CA PHE A 68 5.66 0.50 4.60
C PHE A 68 5.09 0.17 5.98
N ARG A 69 5.95 -0.16 6.92
CA ARG A 69 5.50 -0.47 8.28
C ARG A 69 4.78 0.69 8.92
N ALA A 70 5.30 1.89 8.75
CA ALA A 70 4.67 3.06 9.33
C ALA A 70 3.28 3.29 8.74
N GLN A 71 3.13 3.05 7.45
CA GLN A 71 1.84 3.23 6.81
C GLN A 71 0.86 2.13 7.19
N LEU A 72 1.34 0.90 7.35
CA LEU A 72 0.47 -0.16 7.84
C LEU A 72 -0.03 0.13 9.25
N ALA A 73 0.84 0.67 10.09
CA ALA A 73 0.43 1.03 11.45
C ALA A 73 -0.64 2.11 11.42
N LEU A 74 -0.49 3.10 10.55
CA LEU A 74 -1.48 4.14 10.41
C LEU A 74 -2.81 3.58 9.92
N ALA A 75 -2.77 2.70 8.93
CA ALA A 75 -3.98 2.12 8.40
C ALA A 75 -4.69 1.28 9.46
N HIS A 76 -3.91 0.52 10.23
CA HIS A 76 -4.49 -0.28 11.28
C HIS A 76 -5.13 0.59 12.35
N GLU A 77 -4.42 1.62 12.76
CA GLU A 77 -4.91 2.52 13.79
C GLU A 77 -6.19 3.22 13.36
N ARG A 78 -6.28 3.59 12.11
CA ARG A 78 -7.43 4.31 11.60
C ARG A 78 -8.46 3.40 10.95
N GLN A 79 -8.21 2.11 10.98
CA GLN A 79 -9.12 1.11 10.41
C GLN A 79 -9.40 1.39 8.94
N MET A 80 -8.35 1.67 8.20
CA MET A 80 -8.44 1.97 6.78
C MET A 80 -7.84 0.85 5.97
N PRO A 81 -8.35 0.59 4.77
CA PRO A 81 -7.71 -0.35 3.88
C PRO A 81 -6.42 0.22 3.33
N VAL A 82 -5.57 -0.65 2.81
CA VAL A 82 -4.35 -0.22 2.14
C VAL A 82 -4.39 -0.65 0.69
N VAL A 83 -3.84 0.20 -0.18
CA VAL A 83 -3.66 -0.11 -1.60
C VAL A 83 -2.19 -0.39 -1.79
N LEU A 84 -1.89 -1.59 -2.26
CA LEU A 84 -0.53 -2.09 -2.28
C LEU A 84 0.10 -2.06 -3.65
N HIS A 85 1.36 -1.68 -3.66
CA HIS A 85 2.26 -1.86 -4.80
C HIS A 85 3.28 -2.90 -4.36
N CYS A 86 3.33 -4.03 -5.05
CA CYS A 86 4.20 -5.13 -4.67
C CYS A 86 4.92 -5.65 -5.89
N VAL A 87 6.21 -5.37 -6.00
CA VAL A 87 7.01 -5.78 -7.13
C VAL A 87 8.23 -6.54 -6.61
N ARG A 88 8.29 -7.84 -6.91
CA ARG A 88 9.39 -8.70 -6.49
C ARG A 88 9.56 -8.69 -4.97
N ALA A 89 8.51 -8.54 -4.23
CA ALA A 89 8.59 -8.41 -2.78
C ALA A 89 7.41 -9.09 -2.09
N PHE A 90 6.89 -10.16 -2.69
CA PHE A 90 5.67 -10.78 -2.18
C PHE A 90 5.83 -11.25 -0.74
N GLU A 91 6.88 -12.01 -0.44
CA GLU A 91 7.02 -12.55 0.91
C GLU A 91 7.22 -11.47 1.96
N PRO A 92 8.09 -10.48 1.73
CA PRO A 92 8.20 -9.40 2.71
C PRO A 92 6.89 -8.64 2.90
N VAL A 93 6.14 -8.41 1.82
CA VAL A 93 4.87 -7.73 1.95
C VAL A 93 3.91 -8.56 2.81
N MET A 94 3.81 -9.85 2.52
CA MET A 94 2.90 -10.71 3.27
C MET A 94 3.30 -10.83 4.73
N ARG A 95 4.60 -10.85 4.99
CA ARG A 95 5.08 -10.91 6.37
C ARG A 95 4.67 -9.66 7.15
N GLU A 96 4.78 -8.50 6.52
CA GLU A 96 4.40 -7.28 7.20
C GLU A 96 2.88 -7.19 7.37
N LEU A 97 2.13 -7.66 6.40
CA LEU A 97 0.68 -7.68 6.53
C LEU A 97 0.24 -8.61 7.67
N ASP A 98 0.96 -9.71 7.86
CA ASP A 98 0.66 -10.61 8.94
C ASP A 98 0.93 -9.98 10.29
N ALA A 99 1.99 -9.19 10.37
CA ALA A 99 2.36 -8.55 11.62
C ALA A 99 1.46 -7.37 11.96
N CYS A 100 0.94 -6.69 10.96
CA CYS A 100 0.12 -5.51 11.21
C CYS A 100 -1.04 -5.55 10.21
N ARG A 101 -2.16 -6.08 10.63
CA ARG A 101 -3.27 -6.36 9.73
C ARG A 101 -4.14 -5.15 9.51
N PRO A 102 -4.15 -4.58 8.32
CA PRO A 102 -5.08 -3.50 8.03
C PRO A 102 -6.48 -4.07 7.84
N ARG A 103 -7.45 -3.17 7.74
CA ARG A 103 -8.83 -3.58 7.59
C ARG A 103 -9.04 -4.39 6.31
N ALA A 104 -8.38 -4.01 5.25
CA ALA A 104 -8.48 -4.70 3.97
C ALA A 104 -7.27 -4.35 3.15
N VAL A 105 -6.98 -5.18 2.16
CA VAL A 105 -5.82 -4.98 1.30
C VAL A 105 -6.30 -5.01 -0.14
N ILE A 106 -5.89 -4.02 -0.91
CA ILE A 106 -6.21 -3.92 -2.33
C ILE A 106 -4.90 -3.92 -3.09
N PHE A 107 -4.71 -4.90 -3.96
CA PHE A 107 -3.50 -4.95 -4.78
C PHE A 107 -3.74 -4.12 -6.03
N HIS A 108 -2.95 -3.09 -6.20
CA HIS A 108 -3.07 -2.25 -7.38
C HIS A 108 -1.92 -2.46 -8.34
N GLY A 109 -0.74 -2.69 -7.87
CA GLY A 109 0.39 -3.01 -8.73
C GLY A 109 1.08 -4.22 -8.15
N PHE A 110 0.89 -5.38 -8.78
CA PHE A 110 1.47 -6.59 -8.26
C PHE A 110 2.20 -7.33 -9.36
N ILE A 111 3.50 -7.50 -9.15
CA ILE A 111 4.32 -8.32 -10.03
C ILE A 111 5.14 -9.21 -9.13
N GLY A 112 4.87 -10.49 -9.19
CA GLY A 112 5.59 -11.44 -8.38
C GLY A 112 6.32 -12.42 -9.26
N SER A 113 6.91 -13.43 -8.65
CA SER A 113 7.50 -14.50 -9.40
C SER A 113 6.39 -15.40 -9.92
N PRO A 114 6.67 -16.20 -10.94
CA PRO A 114 5.64 -17.07 -11.46
C PRO A 114 5.06 -18.04 -10.46
N GLU A 115 5.80 -18.32 -9.41
CA GLU A 115 5.33 -19.25 -8.41
C GLU A 115 4.36 -18.61 -7.45
N GLN A 116 4.15 -17.37 -7.54
CA GLN A 116 3.25 -16.67 -6.64
C GLN A 116 1.89 -16.47 -7.31
#